data_67b2d198a8a7858ca2d31c584b588b4a
#
_entry.id   67b2d198a8a7858ca2d31c584b588b4a
#
_cell.length_a   1.000
_cell.length_b   1.000
_cell.length_c   1.000
_cell.angle_alpha   90.00
_cell.angle_beta   90.00
_cell.angle_gamma   90.00
#
_symmetry.space_group_name_H-M   'P 1'
#
loop_
_entity.id
_entity.type
_entity.pdbx_description
1 polymer ?
#
loop_
_entity_poly.entity_id
_entity_poly.type
_entity_poly.pdbx_seq_one_letter_code
_entity_poly.pdbx_strand_id
1 'polypeptide(L)'
;LRTHDCSPEALAERRPQLRLWDADINDTLPTLDCSDYMNTDAGMRAWIEAIQRHGVVLLRGVPAQPGQLLDVARRIGNVRPSNFGEYYDVVSMPNPNASAYTAMGLELHTDLANWNSPPDVQLLFCIKSSVRGGESLFADGFKVATDLRDRDPEAFRLLSSHPMDFRFHDDACDIRASAPTIVLDGEGRITRVRFNNWLRAPMSLPEPLIEPMYAALGTFWNMLRDPGYHLNLRLDPGCLIAYNNNRVLHGRASFDPTTGERHLQGCYLNL
;
A
#
# COMPACT_ATOMS: atom_id res chain seq x y z
N LEU A 1 -35.77 14.55 0.40
CA LEU A 1 -34.78 13.60 0.94
C LEU A 1 -35.09 12.23 0.36
N ARG A 2 -34.25 11.72 -0.55
CA ARG A 2 -34.34 10.32 -0.97
C ARG A 2 -33.97 9.45 0.22
N THR A 3 -34.92 8.68 0.72
CA THR A 3 -34.65 7.63 1.72
C THR A 3 -33.78 6.58 1.03
N HIS A 4 -32.47 6.60 1.32
CA HIS A 4 -31.61 5.49 0.91
C HIS A 4 -31.98 4.29 1.78
N ASP A 5 -32.23 3.16 1.11
CA ASP A 5 -32.37 1.90 1.81
C ASP A 5 -31.02 1.56 2.46
N CYS A 6 -31.01 1.52 3.77
CA CYS A 6 -29.85 1.18 4.61
C CYS A 6 -30.02 -0.19 5.26
N SER A 7 -30.91 -1.04 4.73
CA SER A 7 -31.01 -2.43 5.17
C SER A 7 -29.65 -3.15 4.98
N PRO A 8 -29.34 -4.16 5.81
CA PRO A 8 -28.13 -4.96 5.64
C PRO A 8 -27.96 -5.52 4.23
N GLU A 9 -29.08 -5.93 3.60
CA GLU A 9 -29.11 -6.48 2.25
C GLU A 9 -28.74 -5.41 1.21
N ALA A 10 -29.35 -4.23 1.26
CA ALA A 10 -29.07 -3.12 0.35
C ALA A 10 -27.62 -2.59 0.53
N LEU A 11 -27.09 -2.61 1.74
CA LEU A 11 -25.70 -2.27 2.01
C LEU A 11 -24.75 -3.35 1.46
N ALA A 12 -25.10 -4.62 1.58
CA ALA A 12 -24.32 -5.72 1.03
C ALA A 12 -24.24 -5.66 -0.50
N GLU A 13 -25.35 -5.34 -1.20
CA GLU A 13 -25.39 -5.18 -2.65
C GLU A 13 -24.53 -4.01 -3.15
N ARG A 14 -24.39 -2.98 -2.36
CA ARG A 14 -23.58 -1.79 -2.70
C ARG A 14 -22.09 -1.93 -2.40
N ARG A 15 -21.69 -2.98 -1.66
CA ARG A 15 -20.28 -3.21 -1.34
C ARG A 15 -19.52 -3.63 -2.59
N PRO A 16 -18.34 -3.05 -2.83
CA PRO A 16 -17.47 -3.52 -3.89
C PRO A 16 -17.17 -5.01 -3.72
N GLN A 17 -17.34 -5.79 -4.76
CA GLN A 17 -16.91 -7.19 -4.75
C GLN A 17 -15.40 -7.23 -4.83
N LEU A 18 -14.73 -7.54 -3.71
CA LEU A 18 -13.30 -7.67 -3.66
C LEU A 18 -12.85 -8.90 -4.46
N ARG A 19 -11.85 -8.72 -5.31
CA ARG A 19 -11.07 -9.81 -5.89
C ARG A 19 -9.74 -9.87 -5.16
N LEU A 20 -9.57 -10.86 -4.30
CA LEU A 20 -8.28 -11.18 -3.70
C LEU A 20 -7.37 -11.75 -4.78
N TRP A 21 -6.07 -11.47 -4.69
CA TRP A 21 -5.11 -11.91 -5.67
C TRP A 21 -3.79 -12.33 -5.01
N ASP A 22 -3.06 -13.16 -5.71
CA ASP A 22 -1.70 -13.58 -5.42
C ASP A 22 -0.83 -13.33 -6.66
N ALA A 23 0.16 -14.16 -6.96
CA ALA A 23 1.02 -13.96 -8.13
C ALA A 23 0.27 -14.02 -9.49
N ASP A 24 -0.99 -14.48 -9.51
CA ASP A 24 -1.85 -14.49 -10.72
C ASP A 24 -2.13 -13.08 -11.26
N ILE A 25 -2.03 -12.06 -10.42
CA ILE A 25 -2.22 -10.66 -10.81
C ILE A 25 -1.18 -10.17 -11.83
N ASN A 26 0.00 -10.81 -11.92
CA ASN A 26 1.02 -10.43 -12.89
C ASN A 26 0.51 -10.49 -14.34
N ASP A 27 -0.40 -11.43 -14.63
CA ASP A 27 -1.00 -11.61 -15.96
C ASP A 27 -2.30 -10.81 -16.15
N THR A 28 -2.89 -10.30 -15.05
CA THR A 28 -4.24 -9.71 -15.04
C THR A 28 -4.30 -8.32 -14.39
N LEU A 29 -3.15 -7.67 -14.20
CA LEU A 29 -3.07 -6.34 -13.57
C LEU A 29 -3.97 -5.35 -14.29
N PRO A 30 -4.96 -4.74 -13.59
CA PRO A 30 -5.79 -3.70 -14.18
C PRO A 30 -4.92 -2.57 -14.72
N THR A 31 -4.98 -2.34 -16.02
CA THR A 31 -4.16 -1.33 -16.70
C THR A 31 -5.07 -0.43 -17.53
N LEU A 32 -4.91 0.87 -17.39
CA LEU A 32 -5.68 1.90 -18.09
C LEU A 32 -4.74 2.88 -18.80
N ASP A 33 -5.24 3.50 -19.86
CA ASP A 33 -4.57 4.61 -20.51
C ASP A 33 -4.82 5.90 -19.74
N CYS A 34 -3.78 6.72 -19.56
CA CYS A 34 -3.87 7.99 -18.84
C CYS A 34 -4.80 8.97 -19.57
N SER A 35 -4.85 8.97 -20.89
CA SER A 35 -5.72 9.88 -21.66
C SER A 35 -7.19 9.57 -21.43
N ASP A 36 -7.56 8.29 -21.37
CA ASP A 36 -8.92 7.85 -21.06
C ASP A 36 -9.31 8.23 -19.64
N TYR A 37 -8.41 7.95 -18.68
CA TYR A 37 -8.61 8.34 -17.29
C TYR A 37 -8.79 9.84 -17.10
N MET A 38 -7.96 10.66 -17.73
CA MET A 38 -7.98 12.12 -17.56
C MET A 38 -9.15 12.80 -18.25
N ASN A 39 -9.62 12.27 -19.39
CA ASN A 39 -10.53 12.97 -20.27
C ASN A 39 -11.96 12.41 -20.30
N THR A 40 -12.18 11.22 -19.72
CA THR A 40 -13.51 10.57 -19.75
C THR A 40 -13.99 10.15 -18.36
N ASP A 41 -15.30 10.22 -18.13
CA ASP A 41 -15.92 9.71 -16.91
C ASP A 41 -15.86 8.17 -16.86
N ALA A 42 -15.86 7.51 -18.02
CA ALA A 42 -15.72 6.07 -18.12
C ALA A 42 -14.33 5.60 -17.65
N GLY A 43 -13.26 6.26 -18.07
CA GLY A 43 -11.89 5.97 -17.64
C GLY A 43 -11.71 6.21 -16.15
N MET A 44 -12.25 7.32 -15.62
CA MET A 44 -12.23 7.58 -14.19
C MET A 44 -13.01 6.52 -13.39
N ARG A 45 -14.19 6.12 -13.86
CA ARG A 45 -15.00 5.06 -13.24
C ARG A 45 -14.24 3.74 -13.23
N ALA A 46 -13.64 3.34 -14.35
CA ALA A 46 -12.84 2.11 -14.46
C ALA A 46 -11.67 2.11 -13.48
N TRP A 47 -11.02 3.26 -13.25
CA TRP A 47 -9.97 3.40 -12.26
C TRP A 47 -10.50 3.18 -10.83
N ILE A 48 -11.62 3.83 -10.46
CA ILE A 48 -12.24 3.66 -9.14
C ILE A 48 -12.64 2.20 -8.91
N GLU A 49 -13.28 1.57 -9.90
CA GLU A 49 -13.68 0.16 -9.84
C GLU A 49 -12.47 -0.77 -9.67
N ALA A 50 -11.35 -0.50 -10.36
CA ALA A 50 -10.13 -1.28 -10.22
C ALA A 50 -9.54 -1.17 -8.80
N ILE A 51 -9.46 0.03 -8.22
CA ILE A 51 -9.00 0.25 -6.84
C ILE A 51 -9.94 -0.44 -5.84
N GLN A 52 -11.24 -0.31 -6.02
CA GLN A 52 -12.21 -0.95 -5.12
C GLN A 52 -12.13 -2.47 -5.20
N ARG A 53 -12.04 -3.04 -6.39
CA ARG A 53 -12.10 -4.48 -6.63
C ARG A 53 -10.76 -5.17 -6.35
N HIS A 54 -9.66 -4.64 -6.90
CA HIS A 54 -8.32 -5.26 -6.85
C HIS A 54 -7.39 -4.60 -5.83
N GLY A 55 -7.70 -3.39 -5.40
CA GLY A 55 -6.81 -2.60 -4.55
C GLY A 55 -5.62 -2.00 -5.30
N VAL A 56 -5.48 -2.23 -6.60
CA VAL A 56 -4.33 -1.77 -7.40
C VAL A 56 -4.75 -1.51 -8.84
N VAL A 57 -4.15 -0.50 -9.48
CA VAL A 57 -4.33 -0.18 -10.90
C VAL A 57 -3.10 0.52 -11.45
N LEU A 58 -2.72 0.19 -12.69
CA LEU A 58 -1.64 0.82 -13.44
C LEU A 58 -2.20 1.80 -14.47
N LEU A 59 -1.71 3.04 -14.49
CA LEU A 59 -1.90 3.98 -15.60
C LEU A 59 -0.65 4.00 -16.47
N ARG A 60 -0.84 3.97 -17.78
CA ARG A 60 0.21 4.14 -18.79
C ARG A 60 0.00 5.46 -19.56
N GLY A 61 1.07 6.01 -20.12
CA GLY A 61 0.98 7.22 -20.93
C GLY A 61 0.88 8.52 -20.15
N VAL A 62 1.22 8.53 -18.86
CA VAL A 62 1.40 9.77 -18.10
C VAL A 62 2.66 10.47 -18.62
N PRO A 63 2.64 11.78 -18.97
CA PRO A 63 3.86 12.47 -19.36
C PRO A 63 4.95 12.36 -18.29
N ALA A 64 6.13 11.84 -18.65
CA ALA A 64 7.22 11.54 -17.69
C ALA A 64 7.94 12.81 -17.22
N GLN A 65 7.20 13.72 -16.57
CA GLN A 65 7.67 15.01 -16.09
C GLN A 65 7.30 15.22 -14.61
N PRO A 66 8.14 15.90 -13.82
CA PRO A 66 7.81 16.25 -12.44
C PRO A 66 6.48 17.01 -12.35
N GLY A 67 5.66 16.69 -11.33
CA GLY A 67 4.38 17.36 -11.08
C GLY A 67 3.17 16.71 -11.75
N GLN A 68 3.34 15.93 -12.82
CA GLN A 68 2.23 15.23 -13.50
C GLN A 68 1.48 14.27 -12.56
N LEU A 69 2.17 13.74 -11.56
CA LEU A 69 1.55 12.96 -10.48
C LEU A 69 0.38 13.70 -9.82
N LEU A 70 0.56 15.01 -9.54
CA LEU A 70 -0.46 15.82 -8.86
C LEU A 70 -1.67 16.09 -9.75
N ASP A 71 -1.47 16.26 -11.06
CA ASP A 71 -2.58 16.44 -12.00
C ASP A 71 -3.45 15.17 -12.05
N VAL A 72 -2.83 13.99 -12.11
CA VAL A 72 -3.53 12.70 -12.03
C VAL A 72 -4.25 12.54 -10.68
N ALA A 73 -3.57 12.85 -9.58
CA ALA A 73 -4.14 12.71 -8.24
C ALA A 73 -5.36 13.62 -8.02
N ARG A 74 -5.28 14.88 -8.45
CA ARG A 74 -6.35 15.89 -8.30
C ARG A 74 -7.60 15.59 -9.15
N ARG A 75 -7.48 14.75 -10.17
CA ARG A 75 -8.63 14.26 -10.94
C ARG A 75 -9.60 13.42 -10.08
N ILE A 76 -9.08 12.72 -9.08
CA ILE A 76 -9.87 11.85 -8.17
C ILE A 76 -10.35 12.64 -6.97
N GLY A 77 -9.42 13.37 -6.32
CA GLY A 77 -9.71 14.02 -5.04
C GLY A 77 -8.56 14.88 -4.54
N ASN A 78 -8.65 15.25 -3.27
CA ASN A 78 -7.64 16.07 -2.63
C ASN A 78 -6.40 15.24 -2.29
N VAL A 79 -5.24 15.75 -2.69
CA VAL A 79 -3.97 15.20 -2.24
C VAL A 79 -3.83 15.45 -0.73
N ARG A 80 -3.49 14.41 -0.01
CA ARG A 80 -3.27 14.47 1.44
C ARG A 80 -1.80 14.77 1.73
N PRO A 81 -1.47 15.94 2.29
CA PRO A 81 -0.11 16.22 2.74
C PRO A 81 0.31 15.27 3.88
N SER A 82 1.58 14.92 3.90
CA SER A 82 2.24 14.20 4.98
C SER A 82 3.38 15.01 5.56
N ASN A 83 4.13 14.44 6.52
CA ASN A 83 5.39 15.04 7.00
C ASN A 83 6.48 15.11 5.91
N PHE A 84 6.26 14.50 4.73
CA PHE A 84 7.12 14.59 3.55
C PHE A 84 6.64 15.63 2.51
N GLY A 85 5.56 16.36 2.79
CA GLY A 85 4.94 17.33 1.88
C GLY A 85 3.69 16.81 1.17
N GLU A 86 3.24 17.55 0.16
CA GLU A 86 2.10 17.19 -0.70
C GLU A 86 2.45 16.01 -1.63
N TYR A 87 3.69 15.97 -2.08
CA TYR A 87 4.31 14.84 -2.78
C TYR A 87 5.75 14.70 -2.33
N TYR A 88 6.38 13.58 -2.66
CA TYR A 88 7.77 13.30 -2.33
C TYR A 88 8.48 12.61 -3.50
N ASP A 89 9.77 12.90 -3.63
CA ASP A 89 10.64 12.26 -4.60
C ASP A 89 11.29 11.01 -4.00
N VAL A 90 11.32 9.92 -4.77
CA VAL A 90 12.01 8.69 -4.40
C VAL A 90 13.24 8.56 -5.30
N VAL A 91 14.34 9.13 -4.84
CA VAL A 91 15.65 9.10 -5.50
C VAL A 91 16.69 8.59 -4.52
N SER A 92 17.73 7.91 -5.02
CA SER A 92 18.84 7.51 -4.16
C SER A 92 19.67 8.73 -3.76
N MET A 93 19.93 8.88 -2.46
CA MET A 93 20.67 9.99 -1.88
C MET A 93 21.94 9.51 -1.16
N PRO A 94 23.05 10.30 -1.16
CA PRO A 94 24.29 9.92 -0.48
C PRO A 94 24.14 9.74 1.05
N ASN A 95 23.28 10.53 1.71
CA ASN A 95 23.02 10.48 3.16
C ASN A 95 21.51 10.40 3.40
N PRO A 96 20.91 9.21 3.21
CA PRO A 96 19.47 9.06 3.30
C PRO A 96 18.97 9.13 4.75
N ASN A 97 17.91 9.90 4.98
CA ASN A 97 17.18 9.95 6.25
C ASN A 97 16.02 8.93 6.32
N ALA A 98 15.74 8.25 5.21
CA ALA A 98 14.75 7.19 5.14
C ALA A 98 15.21 6.06 4.21
N SER A 99 14.76 4.83 4.46
CA SER A 99 15.08 3.66 3.65
C SER A 99 14.65 3.77 2.19
N ALA A 100 13.60 4.55 1.91
CA ALA A 100 13.14 4.84 0.54
C ALA A 100 14.22 5.51 -0.34
N TYR A 101 15.15 6.26 0.27
CA TYR A 101 16.23 6.98 -0.43
C TYR A 101 17.55 6.18 -0.55
N THR A 102 17.52 4.90 -0.18
CA THR A 102 18.65 3.98 -0.32
C THR A 102 18.51 3.15 -1.61
N ALA A 103 19.58 2.48 -2.04
CA ALA A 103 19.55 1.46 -3.10
C ALA A 103 19.20 0.05 -2.58
N MET A 104 19.03 -0.11 -1.27
CA MET A 104 18.67 -1.39 -0.64
C MET A 104 17.25 -1.79 -0.97
N GLY A 105 16.98 -3.10 -0.95
CA GLY A 105 15.63 -3.62 -1.03
C GLY A 105 14.75 -3.11 0.13
N LEU A 106 13.49 -2.85 -0.17
CA LEU A 106 12.48 -2.53 0.83
C LEU A 106 11.50 -3.69 0.92
N GLU A 107 11.39 -4.25 2.12
CA GLU A 107 10.40 -5.29 2.43
C GLU A 107 8.97 -4.74 2.24
N LEU A 108 8.03 -5.62 1.96
CA LEU A 108 6.62 -5.27 1.83
C LEU A 108 6.08 -4.62 3.11
N HIS A 109 5.46 -3.46 2.95
CA HIS A 109 4.92 -2.64 4.05
C HIS A 109 3.73 -1.79 3.59
N THR A 110 2.99 -1.25 4.54
CA THR A 110 2.03 -0.17 4.33
C THR A 110 2.65 1.15 4.79
N ASP A 111 2.38 2.23 4.09
CA ASP A 111 2.89 3.55 4.44
C ASP A 111 2.13 4.18 5.60
N LEU A 112 2.86 5.00 6.37
CA LEU A 112 2.36 5.81 7.47
C LEU A 112 1.59 4.97 8.53
N ALA A 113 2.09 3.77 8.81
CA ALA A 113 1.53 2.89 9.83
C ALA A 113 1.53 3.53 11.24
N ASN A 114 2.38 4.53 11.47
CA ASN A 114 2.48 5.34 12.68
C ASN A 114 1.44 6.48 12.77
N TRP A 115 0.54 6.61 11.79
CA TRP A 115 -0.56 7.58 11.83
C TRP A 115 -1.85 6.90 12.32
N ASN A 116 -2.68 7.62 13.11
CA ASN A 116 -3.98 7.10 13.54
C ASN A 116 -4.88 6.77 12.36
N SER A 117 -4.87 7.62 11.34
CA SER A 117 -5.54 7.40 10.07
C SER A 117 -4.50 7.42 8.94
N PRO A 118 -3.91 6.28 8.54
CA PRO A 118 -3.09 6.22 7.33
C PRO A 118 -3.86 6.67 6.10
N PRO A 119 -3.19 7.14 5.03
CA PRO A 119 -3.86 7.49 3.77
C PRO A 119 -4.52 6.28 3.13
N ASP A 120 -5.61 6.53 2.39
CA ASP A 120 -6.38 5.45 1.76
C ASP A 120 -5.71 4.93 0.49
N VAL A 121 -5.22 5.83 -0.36
CA VAL A 121 -4.57 5.47 -1.62
C VAL A 121 -3.21 6.14 -1.72
N GLN A 122 -2.24 5.38 -2.19
CA GLN A 122 -0.92 5.89 -2.58
C GLN A 122 -0.76 5.79 -4.09
N LEU A 123 -0.14 6.81 -4.66
CA LEU A 123 0.27 6.86 -6.05
C LEU A 123 1.79 6.86 -6.11
N LEU A 124 2.37 6.02 -6.98
CA LEU A 124 3.78 6.04 -7.34
C LEU A 124 3.93 6.22 -8.85
N PHE A 125 4.62 7.26 -9.25
CA PHE A 125 4.82 7.65 -10.64
C PHE A 125 6.29 7.58 -11.02
N CYS A 126 6.60 6.93 -12.14
CA CYS A 126 7.96 6.80 -12.64
C CYS A 126 8.29 7.90 -13.64
N ILE A 127 9.30 8.71 -13.31
CA ILE A 127 9.88 9.74 -14.19
C ILE A 127 11.09 9.16 -14.92
N LYS A 128 11.97 8.42 -14.21
CA LYS A 128 13.17 7.78 -14.76
C LYS A 128 13.39 6.41 -14.13
N SER A 129 13.76 5.41 -14.93
CA SER A 129 14.07 4.06 -14.44
C SER A 129 15.00 3.34 -15.42
N SER A 130 16.31 3.59 -15.34
CA SER A 130 17.32 2.95 -16.19
C SER A 130 18.29 2.06 -15.42
N VAL A 131 18.17 2.00 -14.08
CA VAL A 131 18.99 1.13 -13.22
C VAL A 131 18.69 -0.35 -13.45
N ARG A 132 19.66 -1.23 -13.12
CA ARG A 132 19.44 -2.68 -13.01
C ARG A 132 18.81 -2.99 -11.64
N GLY A 133 17.72 -3.77 -11.63
CA GLY A 133 16.92 -4.05 -10.44
C GLY A 133 15.96 -2.91 -10.13
N GLY A 134 15.48 -2.85 -8.89
CA GLY A 134 14.57 -1.82 -8.41
C GLY A 134 13.12 -2.02 -8.83
N GLU A 135 12.76 -3.24 -9.21
CA GLU A 135 11.37 -3.63 -9.46
C GLU A 135 10.53 -3.32 -8.23
N SER A 136 9.35 -2.77 -8.45
CA SER A 136 8.36 -2.57 -7.41
C SER A 136 7.66 -3.88 -7.10
N LEU A 137 7.51 -4.18 -5.81
CA LEU A 137 6.86 -5.38 -5.30
C LEU A 137 5.56 -4.96 -4.63
N PHE A 138 4.49 -5.74 -4.87
CA PHE A 138 3.21 -5.54 -4.20
C PHE A 138 2.66 -6.89 -3.74
N ALA A 139 1.88 -6.88 -2.64
CA ALA A 139 1.13 -8.04 -2.19
C ALA A 139 -0.25 -7.62 -1.69
N ASP A 140 -1.27 -8.43 -1.98
CA ASP A 140 -2.61 -8.23 -1.42
C ASP A 140 -2.63 -8.68 0.04
N GLY A 141 -2.52 -7.74 0.96
CA GLY A 141 -2.55 -8.01 2.39
C GLY A 141 -3.85 -8.70 2.85
N PHE A 142 -4.97 -8.49 2.14
CA PHE A 142 -6.22 -9.19 2.46
C PHE A 142 -6.14 -10.65 2.06
N LYS A 143 -5.52 -10.98 0.92
CA LYS A 143 -5.25 -12.37 0.52
C LYS A 143 -4.35 -13.06 1.53
N VAL A 144 -3.21 -12.43 1.86
CA VAL A 144 -2.26 -12.99 2.84
C VAL A 144 -2.92 -13.19 4.20
N ALA A 145 -3.70 -12.21 4.69
CA ALA A 145 -4.40 -12.32 5.97
C ALA A 145 -5.52 -13.38 5.94
N THR A 146 -6.20 -13.55 4.80
CA THR A 146 -7.20 -14.62 4.63
C THR A 146 -6.54 -16.00 4.70
N ASP A 147 -5.43 -16.17 3.97
CA ASP A 147 -4.69 -17.44 3.99
C ASP A 147 -4.06 -17.72 5.36
N LEU A 148 -3.63 -16.68 6.09
CA LEU A 148 -3.18 -16.83 7.47
C LEU A 148 -4.32 -17.31 8.37
N ARG A 149 -5.54 -16.77 8.23
CA ARG A 149 -6.72 -17.22 8.99
C ARG A 149 -6.97 -18.71 8.82
N ASP A 150 -6.78 -19.21 7.58
CA ASP A 150 -7.02 -20.62 7.26
C ASP A 150 -5.88 -21.54 7.72
N ARG A 151 -4.62 -21.09 7.66
CA ARG A 151 -3.43 -21.90 7.96
C ARG A 151 -3.01 -21.86 9.43
N ASP A 152 -3.16 -20.70 10.07
CA ASP A 152 -2.80 -20.45 11.48
C ASP A 152 -3.82 -19.50 12.12
N PRO A 153 -5.01 -20.02 12.51
CA PRO A 153 -6.07 -19.22 13.12
C PRO A 153 -5.64 -18.50 14.40
N GLU A 154 -4.68 -19.05 15.15
CA GLU A 154 -4.20 -18.43 16.39
C GLU A 154 -3.32 -17.21 16.08
N ALA A 155 -2.40 -17.29 15.11
CA ALA A 155 -1.63 -16.15 14.66
C ALA A 155 -2.57 -15.05 14.10
N PHE A 156 -3.58 -15.42 13.31
CA PHE A 156 -4.59 -14.48 12.82
C PHE A 156 -5.34 -13.80 13.98
N ARG A 157 -5.77 -14.57 14.99
CA ARG A 157 -6.46 -14.06 16.17
C ARG A 157 -5.58 -13.05 16.93
N LEU A 158 -4.31 -13.37 17.17
CA LEU A 158 -3.36 -12.49 17.83
C LEU A 158 -3.19 -11.18 17.06
N LEU A 159 -2.94 -11.24 15.73
CA LEU A 159 -2.71 -10.09 14.88
C LEU A 159 -3.96 -9.22 14.65
N SER A 160 -5.16 -9.76 14.89
CA SER A 160 -6.42 -9.02 14.73
C SER A 160 -7.00 -8.50 16.05
N SER A 161 -6.60 -9.06 17.20
CA SER A 161 -7.16 -8.67 18.51
C SER A 161 -6.23 -7.83 19.38
N HIS A 162 -4.93 -7.83 19.10
CA HIS A 162 -3.97 -7.06 19.89
C HIS A 162 -3.31 -5.96 19.06
N PRO A 163 -3.21 -4.73 19.60
CA PRO A 163 -2.57 -3.63 18.91
C PRO A 163 -1.05 -3.82 18.84
N MET A 164 -0.48 -3.37 17.73
CA MET A 164 0.94 -3.14 17.52
C MET A 164 1.21 -1.66 17.61
N ASP A 165 2.27 -1.28 18.31
CA ASP A 165 2.71 0.10 18.42
C ASP A 165 3.65 0.44 17.26
N PHE A 166 3.41 1.63 16.66
CA PHE A 166 4.22 2.20 15.58
C PHE A 166 4.71 3.59 15.98
N ARG A 167 5.93 3.91 15.60
CA ARG A 167 6.54 5.22 15.85
C ARG A 167 7.44 5.63 14.71
N PHE A 168 7.30 6.85 14.26
CA PHE A 168 8.29 7.57 13.47
C PHE A 168 8.80 8.76 14.31
N HIS A 169 10.10 8.90 14.39
CA HIS A 169 10.72 9.98 15.13
C HIS A 169 11.94 10.49 14.38
N ASP A 170 12.00 11.80 14.18
CA ASP A 170 13.15 12.55 13.69
C ASP A 170 13.25 13.89 14.46
N ASP A 171 14.13 14.78 14.02
CA ASP A 171 14.32 16.09 14.66
C ASP A 171 13.09 17.02 14.51
N ALA A 172 12.21 16.75 13.54
CA ALA A 172 11.06 17.58 13.23
C ALA A 172 9.75 17.05 13.86
N CYS A 173 9.63 15.74 14.08
CA CYS A 173 8.38 15.15 14.58
C CYS A 173 8.56 13.82 15.32
N ASP A 174 7.59 13.50 16.19
CA ASP A 174 7.43 12.20 16.85
C ASP A 174 5.96 11.78 16.71
N ILE A 175 5.68 10.91 15.74
CA ILE A 175 4.33 10.49 15.38
C ILE A 175 4.15 9.03 15.77
N ARG A 176 3.11 8.75 16.57
CA ARG A 176 2.84 7.42 17.12
C ARG A 176 1.39 7.02 16.88
N ALA A 177 1.18 5.75 16.62
CA ALA A 177 -0.14 5.14 16.58
C ALA A 177 -0.07 3.71 17.08
N SER A 178 -1.20 3.22 17.59
CA SER A 178 -1.36 1.83 18.03
C SER A 178 -2.59 1.25 17.36
N ALA A 179 -2.44 0.12 16.67
CA ALA A 179 -3.56 -0.56 16.02
C ALA A 179 -3.21 -2.03 15.73
N PRO A 180 -4.20 -2.93 15.62
CA PRO A 180 -3.97 -4.29 15.16
C PRO A 180 -3.32 -4.32 13.77
N THR A 181 -2.50 -5.36 13.52
CA THR A 181 -1.94 -5.62 12.19
C THR A 181 -3.04 -5.93 11.17
N ILE A 182 -4.07 -6.66 11.59
CA ILE A 182 -5.25 -7.00 10.79
C ILE A 182 -6.46 -6.37 11.46
N VAL A 183 -7.11 -5.42 10.80
CA VAL A 183 -8.30 -4.75 11.32
C VAL A 183 -9.55 -5.41 10.74
N LEU A 184 -10.48 -5.76 11.62
CA LEU A 184 -11.75 -6.39 11.27
C LEU A 184 -12.91 -5.41 11.52
N ASP A 185 -13.97 -5.55 10.74
CA ASP A 185 -15.25 -4.92 11.06
C ASP A 185 -16.08 -5.77 12.03
N GLY A 186 -17.27 -5.26 12.38
CA GLY A 186 -18.19 -5.94 13.29
C GLY A 186 -18.72 -7.30 12.80
N GLU A 187 -18.52 -7.63 11.52
CA GLU A 187 -18.89 -8.91 10.91
C GLU A 187 -17.66 -9.84 10.72
N GLY A 188 -16.49 -9.44 11.24
CA GLY A 188 -15.24 -10.22 11.15
C GLY A 188 -14.56 -10.18 9.77
N ARG A 189 -14.93 -9.24 8.89
CA ARG A 189 -14.28 -9.06 7.59
C ARG A 189 -13.05 -8.19 7.74
N ILE A 190 -12.00 -8.51 6.98
CA ILE A 190 -10.77 -7.73 6.93
C ILE A 190 -11.05 -6.40 6.23
N THR A 191 -10.77 -5.29 6.91
CA THR A 191 -10.96 -3.93 6.40
C THR A 191 -9.67 -3.15 6.23
N ARG A 192 -8.60 -3.59 6.93
CA ARG A 192 -7.27 -2.99 6.81
C ARG A 192 -6.20 -3.99 7.22
N VAL A 193 -5.06 -3.90 6.54
CA VAL A 193 -3.80 -4.47 6.99
C VAL A 193 -2.83 -3.31 7.26
N ARG A 194 -2.18 -3.34 8.43
CA ARG A 194 -1.20 -2.35 8.85
C ARG A 194 0.08 -3.08 9.23
N PHE A 195 1.10 -2.97 8.39
CA PHE A 195 2.36 -3.68 8.59
C PHE A 195 3.54 -2.85 8.09
N ASN A 196 4.48 -2.55 8.98
CA ASN A 196 5.71 -1.86 8.64
C ASN A 196 6.78 -2.18 9.69
N ASN A 197 7.79 -2.96 9.32
CA ASN A 197 8.81 -3.41 10.24
C ASN A 197 9.76 -2.30 10.73
N TRP A 198 9.98 -1.26 9.94
CA TRP A 198 10.87 -0.17 10.32
C TRP A 198 10.23 0.82 11.29
N LEU A 199 8.89 0.89 11.29
CA LEU A 199 8.13 1.78 12.16
C LEU A 199 7.57 1.08 13.41
N ARG A 200 7.83 -0.21 13.59
CA ARG A 200 7.42 -0.91 14.82
C ARG A 200 8.14 -0.32 16.04
N ALA A 201 7.36 0.05 17.04
CA ALA A 201 7.85 0.34 18.38
C ALA A 201 7.88 -0.94 19.25
N PRO A 202 8.57 -0.92 20.40
CA PRO A 202 8.45 -2.00 21.39
C PRO A 202 6.98 -2.26 21.74
N MET A 203 6.62 -3.54 21.88
CA MET A 203 5.24 -3.92 22.22
C MET A 203 4.86 -3.55 23.64
N SER A 204 3.72 -2.88 23.79
CA SER A 204 3.08 -2.56 25.08
C SER A 204 2.03 -3.61 25.44
N LEU A 205 2.41 -4.89 25.46
CA LEU A 205 1.53 -6.02 25.74
C LEU A 205 1.92 -6.70 27.08
N PRO A 206 0.98 -7.40 27.74
CA PRO A 206 1.32 -8.29 28.86
C PRO A 206 2.38 -9.32 28.47
N GLU A 207 3.34 -9.58 29.36
CA GLU A 207 4.50 -10.46 29.12
C GLU A 207 4.14 -11.81 28.46
N PRO A 208 3.08 -12.53 28.87
CA PRO A 208 2.74 -13.81 28.25
C PRO A 208 2.30 -13.72 26.78
N LEU A 209 1.96 -12.53 26.29
CA LEU A 209 1.54 -12.31 24.90
C LEU A 209 2.69 -11.86 23.99
N ILE A 210 3.81 -11.41 24.53
CA ILE A 210 4.91 -10.83 23.75
C ILE A 210 5.48 -11.85 22.76
N GLU A 211 5.91 -13.02 23.26
CA GLU A 211 6.53 -14.05 22.41
C GLU A 211 5.53 -14.64 21.39
N PRO A 212 4.29 -15.01 21.75
CA PRO A 212 3.29 -15.43 20.76
C PRO A 212 3.00 -14.38 19.70
N MET A 213 2.98 -13.10 20.07
CA MET A 213 2.74 -12.02 19.12
C MET A 213 3.91 -11.84 18.14
N TYR A 214 5.17 -11.98 18.61
CA TYR A 214 6.33 -11.98 17.70
C TYR A 214 6.33 -13.19 16.77
N ALA A 215 5.93 -14.36 17.25
CA ALA A 215 5.78 -15.55 16.42
C ALA A 215 4.72 -15.35 15.33
N ALA A 216 3.55 -14.83 15.70
CA ALA A 216 2.47 -14.52 14.75
C ALA A 216 2.90 -13.49 13.69
N LEU A 217 3.61 -12.43 14.10
CA LEU A 217 4.18 -11.44 13.16
C LEU A 217 5.21 -12.09 12.22
N GLY A 218 6.06 -12.99 12.75
CA GLY A 218 7.02 -13.75 11.96
C GLY A 218 6.35 -14.62 10.90
N THR A 219 5.27 -15.31 11.28
CA THR A 219 4.46 -16.11 10.33
C THR A 219 3.89 -15.23 9.22
N PHE A 220 3.24 -14.12 9.56
CA PHE A 220 2.69 -13.19 8.57
C PHE A 220 3.78 -12.61 7.67
N TRP A 221 4.92 -12.21 8.23
CA TRP A 221 6.05 -11.67 7.48
C TRP A 221 6.66 -12.70 6.52
N ASN A 222 6.80 -13.95 6.96
CA ASN A 222 7.30 -15.02 6.09
C ASN A 222 6.34 -15.29 4.92
N MET A 223 5.02 -15.23 5.14
CA MET A 223 4.04 -15.30 4.06
C MET A 223 4.19 -14.12 3.08
N LEU A 224 4.40 -12.91 3.58
CA LEU A 224 4.66 -11.73 2.73
C LEU A 224 5.94 -11.86 1.90
N ARG A 225 6.92 -12.64 2.32
CA ARG A 225 8.16 -12.92 1.59
C ARG A 225 8.05 -14.01 0.52
N ASP A 226 6.96 -14.76 0.56
CA ASP A 226 6.72 -15.80 -0.45
C ASP A 226 6.39 -15.15 -1.80
N PRO A 227 7.22 -15.40 -2.86
CA PRO A 227 6.97 -14.88 -4.19
C PRO A 227 5.61 -15.26 -4.78
N GLY A 228 4.98 -16.33 -4.27
CA GLY A 228 3.63 -16.73 -4.63
C GLY A 228 2.56 -15.66 -4.37
N TYR A 229 2.83 -14.67 -3.53
CA TYR A 229 1.94 -13.54 -3.26
C TYR A 229 2.33 -12.26 -4.00
N HIS A 230 3.41 -12.26 -4.81
CA HIS A 230 3.97 -11.02 -5.34
C HIS A 230 3.44 -10.64 -6.72
N LEU A 231 3.00 -9.41 -6.85
CA LEU A 231 3.04 -8.67 -8.11
C LEU A 231 4.43 -8.04 -8.22
N ASN A 232 5.17 -8.43 -9.26
CA ASN A 232 6.47 -7.86 -9.60
C ASN A 232 6.30 -6.92 -10.79
N LEU A 233 6.61 -5.66 -10.60
CA LEU A 233 6.38 -4.65 -11.63
C LEU A 233 7.60 -3.75 -11.83
N ARG A 234 8.16 -3.75 -13.03
CA ARG A 234 9.06 -2.69 -13.45
C ARG A 234 8.23 -1.49 -13.89
N LEU A 235 8.33 -0.39 -13.13
CA LEU A 235 7.72 0.87 -13.53
C LEU A 235 8.63 1.58 -14.53
N ASP A 236 8.19 1.62 -15.79
CA ASP A 236 8.84 2.38 -16.84
C ASP A 236 8.46 3.87 -16.77
N PRO A 237 9.27 4.79 -17.33
CA PRO A 237 8.91 6.20 -17.42
C PRO A 237 7.53 6.39 -18.05
N GLY A 238 6.67 7.21 -17.43
CA GLY A 238 5.30 7.42 -17.84
C GLY A 238 4.28 6.40 -17.30
N CYS A 239 4.73 5.44 -16.48
CA CYS A 239 3.85 4.56 -15.73
C CYS A 239 3.58 5.12 -14.33
N LEU A 240 2.31 5.09 -13.93
CA LEU A 240 1.86 5.43 -12.59
C LEU A 240 1.04 4.27 -12.03
N ILE A 241 1.42 3.76 -10.86
CA ILE A 241 0.64 2.76 -10.14
C ILE A 241 -0.05 3.42 -8.95
N ALA A 242 -1.34 3.13 -8.79
CA ALA A 242 -2.10 3.52 -7.63
C ALA A 242 -2.58 2.28 -6.88
N TYR A 243 -2.55 2.32 -5.55
CA TYR A 243 -2.97 1.20 -4.72
C TYR A 243 -3.57 1.65 -3.40
N ASN A 244 -4.52 0.85 -2.92
CA ASN A 244 -5.17 1.02 -1.62
C ASN A 244 -4.18 0.66 -0.50
N ASN A 245 -3.64 1.65 0.19
CA ASN A 245 -2.64 1.50 1.25
C ASN A 245 -3.19 0.81 2.52
N ASN A 246 -4.52 0.68 2.63
CA ASN A 246 -5.15 -0.09 3.70
C ASN A 246 -5.22 -1.59 3.38
N ARG A 247 -4.89 -2.01 2.13
CA ARG A 247 -4.99 -3.38 1.65
C ARG A 247 -3.69 -3.91 1.06
N VAL A 248 -3.07 -3.12 0.18
CA VAL A 248 -1.92 -3.56 -0.62
C VAL A 248 -0.64 -3.10 0.05
N LEU A 249 0.22 -4.07 0.37
CA LEU A 249 1.57 -3.78 0.81
C LEU A 249 2.45 -3.58 -0.42
N HIS A 250 3.42 -2.69 -0.29
CA HIS A 250 4.39 -2.41 -1.33
C HIS A 250 5.81 -2.47 -0.82
N GLY A 251 6.71 -2.73 -1.73
CA GLY A 251 8.14 -2.82 -1.48
C GLY A 251 8.93 -2.63 -2.76
N ARG A 252 10.21 -2.90 -2.70
CA ARG A 252 11.11 -2.72 -3.85
C ARG A 252 12.28 -3.69 -3.76
N ALA A 253 12.63 -4.33 -4.85
CA ALA A 253 13.90 -5.04 -4.99
C ALA A 253 15.07 -4.04 -4.87
N SER A 254 16.23 -4.52 -4.44
CA SER A 254 17.46 -3.74 -4.49
C SER A 254 17.83 -3.39 -5.92
N PHE A 255 18.59 -2.31 -6.11
CA PHE A 255 19.10 -1.91 -7.42
C PHE A 255 20.54 -1.44 -7.34
N ASP A 256 21.22 -1.46 -8.48
CA ASP A 256 22.57 -0.96 -8.61
C ASP A 256 22.56 0.51 -9.08
N PRO A 257 22.81 1.48 -8.20
CA PRO A 257 22.74 2.91 -8.52
C PRO A 257 23.83 3.36 -9.50
N THR A 258 24.85 2.52 -9.75
CA THR A 258 25.93 2.84 -10.70
C THR A 258 25.53 2.58 -12.15
N THR A 259 24.42 1.87 -12.39
CA THR A 259 23.99 1.43 -13.72
C THR A 259 23.03 2.38 -14.43
N GLY A 260 22.56 3.42 -13.75
CA GLY A 260 21.62 4.37 -14.34
C GLY A 260 20.95 5.27 -13.32
N GLU A 261 19.84 5.89 -13.71
CA GLU A 261 19.05 6.79 -12.89
C GLU A 261 17.71 6.15 -12.51
N ARG A 262 17.25 6.43 -11.29
CA ARG A 262 15.92 6.06 -10.81
C ARG A 262 15.30 7.24 -10.08
N HIS A 263 14.16 7.72 -10.61
CA HIS A 263 13.40 8.81 -10.03
C HIS A 263 11.91 8.50 -10.11
N LEU A 264 11.30 8.29 -8.96
CA LEU A 264 9.86 8.19 -8.82
C LEU A 264 9.34 9.35 -7.98
N GLN A 265 8.08 9.70 -8.18
CA GLN A 265 7.33 10.60 -7.30
C GLN A 265 6.18 9.84 -6.65
N GLY A 266 5.88 10.17 -5.40
CA GLY A 266 4.76 9.60 -4.67
C GLY A 266 3.88 10.68 -4.03
N CYS A 267 2.59 10.39 -3.91
CA CYS A 267 1.65 11.19 -3.12
C CYS A 267 0.54 10.30 -2.54
N TYR A 268 -0.24 10.88 -1.64
CA TYR A 268 -1.33 10.19 -0.95
C TYR A 268 -2.67 10.86 -1.21
N LEU A 269 -3.74 10.05 -1.21
CA LEU A 269 -5.12 10.50 -1.27
C LEU A 269 -5.93 9.92 -0.11
N ASN A 270 -6.94 10.68 0.33
CA ASN A 270 -8.08 10.15 1.08
C ASN A 270 -9.29 10.11 0.16
N LEU A 271 -10.00 8.98 0.14
CA LEU A 271 -11.20 8.74 -0.66
C LEU A 271 -12.44 8.57 0.23
#